data_92b864f2d4ab62b69109ed212d3ded3d
#
_entry.id   92b864f2d4ab62b69109ed212d3ded3d
#
_cell.length_a   1.000
_cell.length_b   1.000
_cell.length_c   1.000
_cell.angle_alpha   90.00
_cell.angle_beta   90.00
_cell.angle_gamma   90.00
#
_symmetry.space_group_name_H-M   'P 1'
#
loop_
_entity.id
_entity.type
_entity.pdbx_description
1 polymer ?
#
loop_
_entity_poly.entity_id
_entity_poly.type
_entity_poly.pdbx_seq_one_letter_code
_entity_poly.pdbx_strand_id
1 'polypeptide(L)' 'MNEQDCRAVENMALTGMELEGLYACFPNFPREEIERIYMESKIRTDEDPADTLISVNCS' A
#
# COMPACT_ATOMS: atom_id res chain seq x y z
N MET A 1 11.11 -1.31 -11.02
CA MET A 1 9.69 -1.60 -11.24
C MET A 1 9.02 -0.41 -11.87
N ASN A 2 8.03 -0.68 -12.68
CA ASN A 2 7.27 0.40 -13.32
C ASN A 2 6.26 0.99 -12.36
N GLU A 3 5.76 2.14 -12.73
CA GLU A 3 4.72 2.77 -11.94
C GLU A 3 3.49 1.88 -11.85
N GLN A 4 3.15 1.23 -12.94
CA GLN A 4 2.01 0.32 -12.93
C GLN A 4 2.23 -0.84 -11.96
N ASP A 5 3.44 -1.35 -11.92
CA ASP A 5 3.75 -2.45 -11.02
C ASP A 5 3.61 -2.02 -9.57
N CYS A 6 4.11 -0.84 -9.28
CA CYS A 6 3.99 -0.32 -7.92
C CYS A 6 2.53 -0.14 -7.52
N ARG A 7 1.72 0.33 -8.43
CA ARG A 7 0.31 0.51 -8.16
C ARG A 7 -0.39 -0.81 -7.93
N ALA A 8 -0.02 -1.82 -8.71
CA ALA A 8 -0.62 -3.13 -8.56
C ALA A 8 -0.35 -3.67 -7.16
N VAL A 9 0.90 -3.58 -6.73
CA VAL A 9 1.26 -4.05 -5.40
C VAL A 9 0.55 -3.24 -4.33
N GLU A 10 0.52 -1.93 -4.50
CA GLU A 10 -0.14 -1.06 -3.53
C GLU A 10 -1.63 -1.39 -3.42
N ASN A 11 -2.29 -1.58 -4.54
CA ASN A 11 -3.70 -1.90 -4.52
C ASN A 11 -3.96 -3.20 -3.78
N MET A 12 -3.15 -4.20 -4.05
CA MET A 12 -3.32 -5.48 -3.37
C MET A 12 -3.07 -5.34 -1.87
N ALA A 13 -2.09 -4.54 -1.51
CA ALA A 13 -1.82 -4.32 -0.09
C ALA A 13 -2.98 -3.62 0.59
N LEU A 14 -3.61 -2.71 -0.10
CA LEU A 14 -4.73 -1.95 0.46
C LEU A 14 -5.97 -2.82 0.66
N THR A 15 -6.05 -3.93 -0.06
CA THR A 15 -7.19 -4.85 0.12
C THR A 15 -7.07 -5.65 1.40
N GLY A 16 -5.97 -5.50 2.12
CA GLY A 16 -5.77 -6.25 3.35
C GLY A 16 -4.92 -7.48 3.20
N MET A 17 -4.28 -7.64 2.06
CA MET A 17 -3.44 -8.81 1.81
C MET A 17 -2.17 -8.73 2.64
N GLU A 18 -1.74 -9.89 3.12
CA GLU A 18 -0.52 -9.95 3.91
C GLU A 18 0.71 -9.82 3.03
N LEU A 19 1.82 -9.47 3.66
CA LEU A 19 3.07 -9.29 2.93
C LEU A 19 3.47 -10.56 2.21
N GLU A 20 3.33 -11.69 2.86
CA GLU A 20 3.68 -12.96 2.23
C GLU A 20 2.78 -13.23 1.03
N GLY A 21 1.53 -12.85 1.13
CA GLY A 21 0.62 -12.99 0.00
C GLY A 21 1.07 -12.17 -1.19
N LEU A 22 1.61 -11.00 -0.92
CA LEU A 22 2.12 -10.16 -1.98
C LEU A 22 3.32 -10.82 -2.67
N TYR A 23 4.19 -11.42 -1.89
CA TYR A 23 5.33 -12.13 -2.48
C TYR A 23 4.84 -13.24 -3.40
N ALA A 24 3.82 -13.94 -2.98
CA ALA A 24 3.29 -15.03 -3.78
C ALA A 24 2.60 -14.53 -5.05
N CYS A 25 1.91 -13.41 -4.95
CA CYS A 25 1.21 -12.84 -6.09
C CYS A 25 2.18 -12.21 -7.09
N PHE A 26 3.27 -11.68 -6.60
CA PHE A 26 4.24 -11.01 -7.46
C PHE A 26 5.61 -11.65 -7.33
N PRO A 27 5.75 -12.88 -7.79
CA PRO A 27 7.03 -13.59 -7.61
C PRO A 27 8.17 -12.99 -8.42
N ASN A 28 7.85 -12.24 -9.46
CA ASN A 28 8.88 -11.63 -10.29
C ASN A 28 9.39 -10.32 -9.74
N PHE A 29 8.74 -9.80 -8.72
CA PHE A 29 9.12 -8.51 -8.16
C PHE A 29 10.09 -8.72 -7.01
N PRO A 30 11.02 -7.77 -6.81
CA PRO A 30 11.96 -7.87 -5.70
C PRO A 30 11.22 -7.71 -4.37
N ARG A 31 11.60 -8.54 -3.41
CA ARG A 31 10.96 -8.50 -2.11
C ARG A 31 11.10 -7.14 -1.45
N GLU A 32 12.26 -6.53 -1.63
CA GLU A 32 12.50 -5.22 -1.01
C GLU A 32 11.49 -4.20 -1.47
N GLU A 33 11.18 -4.22 -2.76
CA GLU A 33 10.23 -3.27 -3.29
C GLU A 33 8.83 -3.56 -2.78
N ILE A 34 8.46 -4.83 -2.75
CA ILE A 34 7.14 -5.21 -2.27
C ILE A 34 6.98 -4.81 -0.81
N GLU A 35 7.97 -5.09 0.00
CA GLU A 35 7.92 -4.74 1.41
C GLU A 35 7.81 -3.23 1.58
N ARG A 36 8.57 -2.50 0.80
CA ARG A 36 8.54 -1.04 0.89
C ARG A 36 7.15 -0.50 0.58
N ILE A 37 6.57 -0.97 -0.50
CA ILE A 37 5.25 -0.51 -0.89
C ILE A 37 4.22 -0.89 0.16
N TYR A 38 4.35 -2.09 0.69
CA TYR A 38 3.43 -2.56 1.72
C TYR A 38 3.48 -1.67 2.95
N MET A 39 4.68 -1.32 3.38
CA MET A 39 4.84 -0.45 4.55
C MET A 39 4.27 0.93 4.29
N GLU A 40 4.54 1.46 3.12
CA GLU A 40 4.01 2.77 2.76
C GLU A 40 2.50 2.77 2.72
N SER A 41 1.92 1.70 2.22
CA SER A 41 0.47 1.59 2.16
C SER A 41 -0.13 1.62 3.57
N LYS A 42 0.50 0.91 4.48
CA LYS A 42 0.00 0.88 5.85
C LYS A 42 0.08 2.23 6.52
N ILE A 43 1.18 2.91 6.32
CA ILE A 43 1.34 4.24 6.91
C ILE A 43 0.30 5.19 6.36
N ARG A 44 0.08 5.12 5.06
CA ARG A 44 -0.90 5.99 4.42
C ARG A 44 -2.29 5.72 4.95
N THR A 45 -2.61 4.46 5.15
CA THR A 45 -3.92 4.10 5.66
C THR A 45 -4.14 4.66 7.07
N ASP A 46 -3.10 4.62 7.86
CA ASP A 46 -3.20 5.13 9.23
C ASP A 46 -3.44 6.63 9.24
N GLU A 47 -2.84 7.34 8.30
CA GLU A 47 -2.98 8.79 8.26
C GLU A 47 -4.32 9.22 7.72
N ASP A 48 -4.87 8.45 6.82
CA ASP A 48 -6.10 8.81 6.14
C ASP A 48 -7.21 9.22 7.09
N PRO A 49 -7.53 8.43 8.10
CA PRO A 49 -8.65 8.77 8.98
C PRO A 49 -8.47 10.13 9.62
N ALA A 50 -7.28 10.42 10.09
CA ALA A 50 -7.03 11.70 10.73
C ALA A 50 -7.17 12.83 9.73
N ASP A 51 -6.65 12.62 8.56
CA ASP A 51 -6.75 13.63 7.50
C ASP A 51 -8.19 13.90 7.17
N THR A 52 -8.94 12.84 7.03
CA THR A 52 -10.34 12.99 6.65
C THR A 52 -11.10 13.81 7.69
N LEU A 53 -10.83 13.54 8.93
CA LEU A 53 -11.48 14.27 10.01
C LEU A 53 -11.20 15.75 9.90
N ILE A 54 -9.96 16.08 9.72
CA ILE A 54 -9.57 17.48 9.63
C ILE A 54 -10.24 18.13 8.46
N SER A 55 -10.27 17.45 7.34
CA SER A 55 -10.89 18.02 6.15
C SER A 55 -12.35 18.31 6.37
N VAL A 56 -13.03 17.39 7.01
CA VAL A 56 -14.45 17.57 7.27
C VAL A 56 -14.67 18.76 8.15
N ASN A 57 -13.84 18.90 9.13
CA ASN A 57 -13.99 20.03 10.05
C ASN A 57 -13.85 21.35 9.34
N CYS A 58 -12.95 21.40 8.40
CA CYS A 58 -12.76 22.63 7.66
C CYS A 58 -13.99 23.01 6.87
N SER A 59 -14.72 22.02 6.45
CA SER A 59 -15.93 22.27 5.69
C SER A 59 -16.98 22.85 6.59
#